data_52d152cc59fd0c659ec7b63504e1a733
#
_entry.id   52d152cc59fd0c659ec7b63504e1a733
#
_cell.length_a   1.000
_cell.length_b   1.000
_cell.length_c   1.000
_cell.angle_alpha   90.00
_cell.angle_beta   90.00
_cell.angle_gamma   90.00
#
_symmetry.space_group_name_H-M   'P 1'
#
loop_
_entity.id
_entity.type
_entity.pdbx_description
1 polymer ?
#
loop_
_entity_poly.entity_id
_entity_poly.type
_entity_poly.pdbx_seq_one_letter_code
_entity_poly.pdbx_strand_id
1 'polypeptide(L)'
;MNSGRVFFLKQVRDGSSGTFESEARGLEELRKAGAVRIPEVVAQGPDYLLLEWIVEGKESKDSCMEELGFQFAKLHHFSGEIFGFPEDNYLGDSLQSNSPSKNGSINWPTFYVENRLQFQASLAVKNGYTNPELQNLLELLYNKIPELLSGTEDKPSLLHGDLWSGNYLIDKNGRPWLIDPAV
;
A
#
# COMPACT_ATOMS: atom_id res chain seq x y z
N MET A 1 24.58 -24.05 -14.36
CA MET A 1 23.73 -25.11 -13.76
C MET A 1 22.37 -24.51 -13.52
N ASN A 2 21.31 -25.11 -14.05
CA ASN A 2 19.95 -24.64 -13.83
C ASN A 2 19.55 -25.07 -12.40
N SER A 3 19.32 -24.11 -11.48
CA SER A 3 19.06 -24.39 -10.07
C SER A 3 17.69 -25.01 -9.79
N GLY A 4 16.85 -25.13 -10.83
CA GLY A 4 15.46 -25.59 -10.67
C GLY A 4 14.56 -24.65 -9.83
N ARG A 5 15.04 -23.43 -9.48
CA ARG A 5 14.23 -22.45 -8.77
C ARG A 5 13.22 -21.82 -9.70
N VAL A 6 11.99 -21.66 -9.22
CA VAL A 6 10.90 -20.97 -9.91
C VAL A 6 10.73 -19.60 -9.25
N PHE A 7 10.43 -18.58 -10.05
CA PHE A 7 10.20 -17.22 -9.61
C PHE A 7 8.92 -16.69 -10.24
N PHE A 8 8.34 -15.65 -9.64
CA PHE A 8 7.21 -14.92 -10.21
C PHE A 8 7.75 -13.66 -10.90
N LEU A 9 7.44 -13.49 -12.17
CA LEU A 9 7.84 -12.34 -12.98
C LEU A 9 6.62 -11.47 -13.27
N LYS A 10 6.65 -10.23 -12.80
CA LYS A 10 5.81 -9.13 -13.31
C LYS A 10 6.59 -8.40 -14.38
N GLN A 11 5.96 -8.12 -15.51
CA GLN A 11 6.58 -7.38 -16.61
C GLN A 11 5.56 -6.52 -17.33
N VAL A 12 5.92 -5.27 -17.63
CA VAL A 12 5.16 -4.39 -18.51
C VAL A 12 5.84 -4.31 -19.86
N ARG A 13 5.02 -4.25 -20.93
CA ARG A 13 5.52 -4.19 -22.30
C ARG A 13 5.63 -2.77 -22.85
N ASP A 14 5.02 -1.79 -22.20
CA ASP A 14 4.75 -0.46 -22.76
C ASP A 14 5.54 0.67 -22.09
N GLY A 15 6.60 0.35 -21.34
CA GLY A 15 7.51 1.35 -20.76
C GLY A 15 6.88 2.23 -19.64
N SER A 16 5.84 1.77 -18.96
CA SER A 16 5.37 2.38 -17.73
C SER A 16 6.41 2.13 -16.63
N SER A 17 7.40 3.02 -16.57
CA SER A 17 8.47 2.95 -15.59
C SER A 17 8.04 3.54 -14.26
N GLY A 18 8.52 2.96 -13.16
CA GLY A 18 8.41 3.53 -11.82
C GLY A 18 7.54 2.75 -10.84
N THR A 19 6.51 2.03 -11.29
CA THR A 19 5.63 1.28 -10.38
C THR A 19 6.33 0.08 -9.72
N PHE A 20 7.18 -0.64 -10.44
CA PHE A 20 7.89 -1.81 -9.90
C PHE A 20 8.95 -1.48 -8.87
N GLU A 21 9.64 -0.35 -9.03
CA GLU A 21 10.60 0.11 -8.05
C GLU A 21 9.90 0.50 -6.74
N SER A 22 8.76 1.19 -6.85
CA SER A 22 7.91 1.56 -5.70
C SER A 22 7.32 0.32 -5.02
N GLU A 23 6.81 -0.64 -5.80
CA GLU A 23 6.28 -1.90 -5.28
C GLU A 23 7.37 -2.71 -4.54
N ALA A 24 8.56 -2.81 -5.12
CA ALA A 24 9.68 -3.51 -4.49
C ALA A 24 10.05 -2.88 -3.14
N ARG A 25 10.10 -1.55 -3.06
CA ARG A 25 10.35 -0.84 -1.79
C ARG A 25 9.25 -1.07 -0.77
N GLY A 26 7.99 -1.06 -1.19
CA GLY A 26 6.85 -1.40 -0.33
C GLY A 26 6.95 -2.82 0.24
N LEU A 27 7.27 -3.81 -0.60
CA LEU A 27 7.52 -5.19 -0.16
C LEU A 27 8.67 -5.28 0.85
N GLU A 28 9.77 -4.59 0.59
CA GLU A 28 10.92 -4.55 1.51
C GLU A 28 10.57 -3.92 2.85
N GLU A 29 9.77 -2.85 2.86
CA GLU A 29 9.35 -2.19 4.09
C GLU A 29 8.44 -3.09 4.92
N LEU A 30 7.45 -3.73 4.30
CA LEU A 30 6.60 -4.71 4.96
C LEU A 30 7.40 -5.89 5.54
N ARG A 31 8.46 -6.34 4.84
CA ARG A 31 9.35 -7.40 5.35
C ARG A 31 10.11 -7.00 6.61
N LYS A 32 10.55 -5.75 6.72
CA LYS A 32 11.27 -5.23 7.92
C LYS A 32 10.42 -5.34 9.18
N ALA A 33 9.11 -5.18 9.07
CA ALA A 33 8.21 -5.35 10.21
C ALA A 33 8.18 -6.78 10.77
N GLY A 34 8.50 -7.80 9.95
CA GLY A 34 8.55 -9.19 10.37
C GLY A 34 7.24 -9.74 10.94
N ALA A 35 6.11 -9.11 10.62
CA ALA A 35 4.80 -9.41 11.17
C ALA A 35 4.06 -10.47 10.34
N VAL A 36 4.14 -10.36 9.04
CA VAL A 36 3.47 -11.23 8.05
C VAL A 36 4.48 -11.66 7.00
N ARG A 37 4.20 -12.73 6.27
CA ARG A 37 5.09 -13.20 5.19
C ARG A 37 4.90 -12.33 3.96
N ILE A 38 6.02 -11.91 3.38
CA ILE A 38 6.11 -11.08 2.18
C ILE A 38 7.09 -11.76 1.23
N PRO A 39 6.78 -11.94 -0.05
CA PRO A 39 7.71 -12.49 -1.04
C PRO A 39 9.04 -11.72 -1.08
N GLU A 40 10.12 -12.44 -1.28
CA GLU A 40 11.44 -11.82 -1.48
C GLU A 40 11.50 -11.15 -2.84
N VAL A 41 12.00 -9.92 -2.88
CA VAL A 41 12.38 -9.25 -4.14
C VAL A 41 13.73 -9.82 -4.57
N VAL A 42 13.72 -10.59 -5.65
CA VAL A 42 14.92 -11.25 -6.16
C VAL A 42 15.70 -10.34 -7.10
N ALA A 43 14.97 -9.58 -7.94
CA ALA A 43 15.53 -8.57 -8.82
C ALA A 43 14.42 -7.61 -9.28
N GLN A 44 14.82 -6.40 -9.64
CA GLN A 44 13.91 -5.41 -10.21
C GLN A 44 14.60 -4.61 -11.31
N GLY A 45 13.82 -4.05 -12.20
CA GLY A 45 14.24 -3.14 -13.27
C GLY A 45 13.11 -2.20 -13.64
N PRO A 46 13.32 -1.28 -14.57
CA PRO A 46 12.32 -0.30 -14.95
C PRO A 46 11.04 -0.93 -15.55
N ASP A 47 11.12 -2.12 -16.08
CA ASP A 47 10.06 -2.81 -16.79
C ASP A 47 9.74 -4.21 -16.22
N TYR A 48 10.39 -4.60 -15.11
CA TYR A 48 10.13 -5.90 -14.49
C TYR A 48 10.35 -5.89 -12.98
N LEU A 49 9.67 -6.82 -12.31
CA LEU A 49 9.86 -7.20 -10.91
C LEU A 49 9.86 -8.73 -10.80
N LEU A 50 10.94 -9.29 -10.27
CA LEU A 50 11.13 -10.71 -10.06
C LEU A 50 11.03 -11.03 -8.57
N LEU A 51 10.05 -11.84 -8.21
CA LEU A 51 9.71 -12.18 -6.82
C LEU A 51 9.91 -13.67 -6.56
N GLU A 52 10.04 -14.01 -5.28
CA GLU A 52 9.89 -15.37 -4.80
C GLU A 52 8.55 -15.96 -5.26
N TRP A 53 8.59 -17.20 -5.78
CA TRP A 53 7.39 -17.95 -6.15
C TRP A 53 6.73 -18.58 -4.91
N ILE A 54 5.53 -18.18 -4.60
CA ILE A 54 4.73 -18.75 -3.51
C ILE A 54 3.82 -19.85 -4.11
N VAL A 55 4.01 -21.06 -3.64
CA VAL A 55 3.15 -22.20 -4.06
C VAL A 55 1.86 -22.15 -3.27
N GLU A 56 0.77 -21.79 -3.93
CA GLU A 56 -0.55 -21.74 -3.30
C GLU A 56 -1.03 -23.12 -2.82
N GLY A 57 -1.67 -23.10 -1.66
CA GLY A 57 -2.36 -24.24 -1.08
C GLY A 57 -3.78 -24.40 -1.61
N LYS A 58 -4.36 -25.58 -1.39
CA LYS A 58 -5.77 -25.89 -1.69
C LYS A 58 -6.65 -25.86 -0.44
N GLU A 59 -6.09 -25.51 0.71
CA GLU A 59 -6.80 -25.55 1.98
C GLU A 59 -7.86 -24.44 2.06
N SER A 60 -8.87 -24.68 2.91
CA SER A 60 -9.93 -23.70 3.18
C SER A 60 -9.34 -22.41 3.70
N LYS A 61 -9.67 -21.29 3.05
CA LYS A 61 -9.23 -19.96 3.46
C LYS A 61 -9.66 -19.61 4.90
N ASP A 62 -10.73 -20.21 5.39
CA ASP A 62 -11.31 -19.87 6.70
C ASP A 62 -10.38 -20.15 7.87
N SER A 63 -9.62 -21.28 7.85
CA SER A 63 -8.68 -21.60 8.92
C SER A 63 -7.43 -20.69 8.96
N CYS A 64 -7.15 -19.99 7.88
CA CYS A 64 -5.99 -19.12 7.73
C CYS A 64 -6.30 -17.65 8.00
N MET A 65 -7.59 -17.28 8.02
CA MET A 65 -8.01 -15.89 8.20
C MET A 65 -7.76 -15.35 9.61
N GLU A 66 -7.86 -16.22 10.62
CA GLU A 66 -7.53 -15.84 11.99
C GLU A 66 -6.03 -15.52 12.13
N GLU A 67 -5.16 -16.38 11.55
CA GLU A 67 -3.71 -16.13 11.52
C GLU A 67 -3.39 -14.85 10.73
N LEU A 68 -4.01 -14.64 9.57
CA LEU A 68 -3.84 -13.42 8.78
C LEU A 68 -4.25 -12.20 9.59
N GLY A 69 -5.42 -12.23 10.24
CA GLY A 69 -5.90 -11.12 11.08
C GLY A 69 -4.95 -10.79 12.23
N PHE A 70 -4.43 -11.81 12.91
CA PHE A 70 -3.44 -11.63 13.98
C PHE A 70 -2.13 -11.02 13.47
N GLN A 71 -1.61 -11.54 12.36
CA GLN A 71 -0.38 -11.03 11.75
C GLN A 71 -0.56 -9.61 11.20
N PHE A 72 -1.72 -9.29 10.65
CA PHE A 72 -2.04 -7.97 10.15
C PHE A 72 -2.17 -6.95 11.29
N ALA A 73 -2.83 -7.31 12.39
CA ALA A 73 -2.84 -6.48 13.58
C ALA A 73 -1.42 -6.20 14.11
N LYS A 74 -0.54 -7.23 14.09
CA LYS A 74 0.86 -7.07 14.47
C LYS A 74 1.62 -6.14 13.51
N LEU A 75 1.31 -6.18 12.21
CA LEU A 75 1.88 -5.26 11.22
C LEU A 75 1.52 -3.80 11.58
N HIS A 76 0.28 -3.53 11.95
CA HIS A 76 -0.17 -2.19 12.34
C HIS A 76 0.43 -1.67 13.66
N HIS A 77 1.06 -2.54 14.46
CA HIS A 77 1.86 -2.09 15.62
C HIS A 77 3.27 -1.62 15.25
N PHE A 78 3.71 -1.86 14.01
CA PHE A 78 4.98 -1.33 13.52
C PHE A 78 4.77 0.15 13.14
N SER A 79 5.27 1.06 14.00
CA SER A 79 5.01 2.49 13.93
C SER A 79 6.19 3.25 13.39
N GLY A 80 5.91 4.28 12.56
CA GLY A 80 6.86 5.28 12.11
C GLY A 80 6.85 6.56 12.96
N GLU A 81 7.66 7.53 12.59
CA GLU A 81 7.72 8.85 13.24
C GLU A 81 6.78 9.87 12.58
N ILE A 82 6.45 9.66 11.30
CA ILE A 82 5.61 10.57 10.49
C ILE A 82 4.56 9.78 9.73
N PHE A 83 3.44 10.42 9.40
CA PHE A 83 2.46 9.89 8.46
C PHE A 83 2.98 10.02 7.03
N GLY A 84 2.66 9.02 6.21
CA GLY A 84 3.12 8.90 4.83
C GLY A 84 4.28 7.93 4.67
N PHE A 85 4.82 7.89 3.47
CA PHE A 85 5.97 7.06 3.10
C PHE A 85 7.10 7.97 2.59
N PRO A 86 8.38 7.58 2.66
CA PRO A 86 9.49 8.43 2.23
C PRO A 86 9.38 8.94 0.79
N GLU A 87 8.60 8.29 -0.02
CA GLU A 87 8.36 8.62 -1.42
C GLU A 87 6.92 8.36 -1.83
N ASP A 88 6.50 9.02 -2.91
CA ASP A 88 5.22 8.76 -3.54
C ASP A 88 5.19 7.34 -4.13
N ASN A 89 4.03 6.72 -4.13
CA ASN A 89 3.82 5.38 -4.69
C ASN A 89 2.56 5.33 -5.55
N TYR A 90 2.06 4.15 -5.82
CA TYR A 90 0.92 3.98 -6.72
C TYR A 90 -0.12 3.05 -6.10
N LEU A 91 -1.39 3.38 -6.30
CA LEU A 91 -2.53 2.51 -6.10
C LEU A 91 -3.09 2.16 -7.48
N GLY A 92 -2.75 0.98 -8.00
CA GLY A 92 -2.90 0.68 -9.42
C GLY A 92 -2.09 1.66 -10.28
N ASP A 93 -2.75 2.32 -11.23
CA ASP A 93 -2.13 3.34 -12.10
C ASP A 93 -2.19 4.76 -11.50
N SER A 94 -2.84 4.95 -10.35
CA SER A 94 -3.01 6.25 -9.73
C SER A 94 -1.85 6.57 -8.79
N LEU A 95 -1.16 7.69 -9.05
CA LEU A 95 -0.16 8.21 -8.14
C LEU A 95 -0.78 8.53 -6.78
N GLN A 96 -0.12 8.12 -5.72
CA GLN A 96 -0.48 8.39 -4.33
C GLN A 96 0.61 9.26 -3.69
N SER A 97 0.24 10.46 -3.28
CA SER A 97 1.17 11.36 -2.59
C SER A 97 1.42 10.91 -1.16
N ASN A 98 2.68 10.72 -0.82
CA ASN A 98 3.12 10.31 0.51
C ASN A 98 4.05 11.32 1.17
N SER A 99 4.61 12.22 0.40
CA SER A 99 5.53 13.22 0.94
C SER A 99 4.84 14.07 2.02
N PRO A 100 5.44 14.23 3.20
CA PRO A 100 4.88 15.12 4.22
C PRO A 100 4.78 16.53 3.64
N SER A 101 3.74 17.27 4.05
CA SER A 101 3.55 18.64 3.56
C SER A 101 4.78 19.49 3.89
N LYS A 102 4.94 20.59 3.15
CA LYS A 102 6.07 21.54 3.27
C LYS A 102 6.23 22.15 4.67
N ASN A 103 5.28 21.93 5.57
CA ASN A 103 5.23 22.53 6.90
C ASN A 103 5.72 21.62 8.04
N GLY A 104 6.30 20.45 7.75
CA GLY A 104 6.88 19.57 8.78
C GLY A 104 5.90 18.57 9.39
N SER A 105 6.07 18.23 10.65
CA SER A 105 5.28 17.21 11.34
C SER A 105 3.79 17.49 11.28
N ILE A 106 3.08 16.62 10.59
CA ILE A 106 1.66 16.75 10.31
C ILE A 106 0.92 15.71 11.15
N ASN A 107 -0.20 16.12 11.75
CA ASN A 107 -1.12 15.18 12.36
C ASN A 107 -1.90 14.40 11.28
N TRP A 108 -2.47 13.28 11.67
CA TRP A 108 -3.22 12.41 10.77
C TRP A 108 -4.34 13.12 9.99
N PRO A 109 -5.22 13.94 10.60
CA PRO A 109 -6.25 14.67 9.87
C PRO A 109 -5.71 15.54 8.74
N THR A 110 -4.63 16.28 8.98
CA THR A 110 -4.00 17.14 7.97
C THR A 110 -3.40 16.30 6.84
N PHE A 111 -2.63 15.26 7.17
CA PHE A 111 -2.07 14.36 6.18
C PHE A 111 -3.18 13.73 5.31
N TYR A 112 -4.25 13.26 5.93
CA TYR A 112 -5.36 12.64 5.22
C TYR A 112 -6.05 13.60 4.25
N VAL A 113 -6.30 14.83 4.68
CA VAL A 113 -6.88 15.87 3.81
C VAL A 113 -5.94 16.19 2.64
N GLU A 114 -4.69 16.53 2.91
CA GLU A 114 -3.76 17.02 1.89
C GLU A 114 -3.31 15.91 0.93
N ASN A 115 -2.87 14.78 1.45
CA ASN A 115 -2.21 13.72 0.68
C ASN A 115 -3.18 12.66 0.14
N ARG A 116 -4.36 12.52 0.71
CA ARG A 116 -5.36 11.55 0.25
C ARG A 116 -6.51 12.22 -0.47
N LEU A 117 -7.21 13.15 0.17
CA LEU A 117 -8.42 13.72 -0.41
C LEU A 117 -8.13 14.81 -1.45
N GLN A 118 -7.40 15.85 -1.10
CA GLN A 118 -7.14 16.99 -2.01
C GLN A 118 -6.27 16.56 -3.19
N PHE A 119 -5.27 15.72 -2.96
CA PHE A 119 -4.42 15.20 -4.03
C PHE A 119 -5.27 14.44 -5.06
N GLN A 120 -6.08 13.47 -4.63
CA GLN A 120 -6.94 12.70 -5.54
C GLN A 120 -8.04 13.56 -6.17
N ALA A 121 -8.61 14.53 -5.45
CA ALA A 121 -9.55 15.49 -6.02
C ALA A 121 -8.91 16.34 -7.13
N SER A 122 -7.64 16.74 -6.95
CA SER A 122 -6.90 17.48 -7.99
C SER A 122 -6.66 16.65 -9.25
N LEU A 123 -6.38 15.37 -9.10
CA LEU A 123 -6.27 14.44 -10.23
C LEU A 123 -7.63 14.26 -10.93
N ALA A 124 -8.72 14.14 -10.18
CA ALA A 124 -10.06 14.05 -10.74
C ALA A 124 -10.41 15.31 -11.55
N VAL A 125 -10.09 16.51 -11.04
CA VAL A 125 -10.25 17.77 -11.77
C VAL A 125 -9.44 17.76 -13.07
N LYS A 126 -8.16 17.42 -12.98
CA LYS A 126 -7.25 17.36 -14.14
C LYS A 126 -7.75 16.41 -15.23
N ASN A 127 -8.37 15.31 -14.83
CA ASN A 127 -8.87 14.27 -15.73
C ASN A 127 -10.34 14.47 -16.15
N GLY A 128 -10.98 15.58 -15.74
CA GLY A 128 -12.37 15.89 -16.09
C GLY A 128 -13.44 15.06 -15.35
N TYR A 129 -13.08 14.40 -14.26
CA TYR A 129 -13.99 13.58 -13.43
C TYR A 129 -14.57 14.35 -12.24
N THR A 130 -14.94 15.61 -12.46
CA THR A 130 -15.50 16.47 -11.40
C THR A 130 -16.59 17.38 -11.91
N ASN A 131 -17.38 17.95 -11.00
CA ASN A 131 -18.35 18.99 -11.25
C ASN A 131 -18.40 19.97 -10.05
N PRO A 132 -19.03 21.15 -10.19
CA PRO A 132 -19.07 22.15 -9.11
C PRO A 132 -19.71 21.64 -7.81
N GLU A 133 -20.72 20.78 -7.90
CA GLU A 133 -21.39 20.21 -6.72
C GLU A 133 -20.43 19.31 -5.93
N LEU A 134 -19.73 18.40 -6.61
CA LEU A 134 -18.71 17.55 -5.98
C LEU A 134 -17.60 18.37 -5.33
N GLN A 135 -17.11 19.42 -6.01
CA GLN A 135 -16.07 20.30 -5.46
C GLN A 135 -16.55 20.99 -4.18
N ASN A 136 -17.78 21.53 -4.16
CA ASN A 136 -18.35 22.13 -2.95
C ASN A 136 -18.49 21.13 -1.80
N LEU A 137 -18.92 19.90 -2.09
CA LEU A 137 -19.03 18.84 -1.06
C LEU A 137 -17.66 18.45 -0.50
N LEU A 138 -16.63 18.37 -1.35
CA LEU A 138 -15.26 18.10 -0.93
C LEU A 138 -14.71 19.20 -0.02
N GLU A 139 -14.93 20.47 -0.35
CA GLU A 139 -14.52 21.59 0.50
C GLU A 139 -15.21 21.56 1.88
N LEU A 140 -16.50 21.24 1.93
CA LEU A 140 -17.22 21.03 3.19
C LEU A 140 -16.63 19.87 3.99
N LEU A 141 -16.27 18.78 3.31
CA LEU A 141 -15.66 17.60 3.94
C LEU A 141 -14.28 17.96 4.51
N TYR A 142 -13.41 18.63 3.77
CA TYR A 142 -12.07 19.02 4.23
C TYR A 142 -12.12 19.82 5.54
N ASN A 143 -13.08 20.73 5.64
CA ASN A 143 -13.28 21.51 6.86
C ASN A 143 -13.82 20.68 8.04
N LYS A 144 -14.47 19.55 7.77
CA LYS A 144 -15.04 18.68 8.79
C LYS A 144 -14.07 17.56 9.27
N ILE A 145 -13.11 17.17 8.46
CA ILE A 145 -12.18 16.07 8.76
C ILE A 145 -11.46 16.25 10.11
N PRO A 146 -10.93 17.44 10.48
CA PRO A 146 -10.27 17.62 11.78
C PRO A 146 -11.19 17.31 12.97
N GLU A 147 -12.47 17.66 12.87
CA GLU A 147 -13.46 17.33 13.91
C GLU A 147 -13.80 15.84 13.91
N LEU A 148 -14.06 15.25 12.73
CA LEU A 148 -14.44 13.86 12.57
C LEU A 148 -13.34 12.89 13.01
N LEU A 149 -12.08 13.26 12.83
CA LEU A 149 -10.91 12.45 13.20
C LEU A 149 -10.28 12.89 14.54
N SER A 150 -10.91 13.82 15.27
CA SER A 150 -10.46 14.21 16.61
C SER A 150 -10.46 13.02 17.57
N GLY A 151 -9.35 12.84 18.28
CA GLY A 151 -9.17 11.71 19.20
C GLY A 151 -8.76 10.38 18.54
N THR A 152 -8.50 10.38 17.23
CA THR A 152 -7.93 9.24 16.50
C THR A 152 -6.47 9.44 16.16
N GLU A 153 -5.80 10.37 16.84
CA GLU A 153 -4.41 10.77 16.59
C GLU A 153 -3.44 9.75 17.19
N ASP A 154 -3.48 8.55 16.67
CA ASP A 154 -2.54 7.50 17.00
C ASP A 154 -1.19 7.72 16.29
N LYS A 155 -0.21 6.91 16.67
CA LYS A 155 1.06 6.88 15.98
C LYS A 155 0.88 6.38 14.54
N PRO A 156 1.69 6.88 13.60
CA PRO A 156 1.71 6.32 12.25
C PRO A 156 1.94 4.81 12.27
N SER A 157 1.08 4.07 11.61
CA SER A 157 1.17 2.60 11.51
C SER A 157 1.53 2.19 10.11
N LEU A 158 2.37 1.17 9.97
CA LEU A 158 2.68 0.58 8.67
C LEU A 158 1.44 -0.13 8.12
N LEU A 159 0.99 0.31 6.96
CA LEU A 159 -0.16 -0.25 6.26
C LEU A 159 0.29 -1.02 5.03
N HIS A 160 -0.49 -2.00 4.61
CA HIS A 160 -0.37 -2.61 3.27
C HIS A 160 -0.81 -1.64 2.16
N GLY A 161 -1.75 -0.77 2.45
CA GLY A 161 -2.27 0.25 1.55
C GLY A 161 -3.34 -0.21 0.57
N ASP A 162 -3.33 -1.50 0.16
CA ASP A 162 -4.29 -2.07 -0.80
C ASP A 162 -4.67 -3.51 -0.43
N LEU A 163 -5.08 -3.77 0.81
CA LEU A 163 -5.45 -5.13 1.23
C LEU A 163 -6.88 -5.50 0.84
N TRP A 164 -7.00 -6.45 -0.05
CA TRP A 164 -8.25 -7.09 -0.45
C TRP A 164 -8.01 -8.57 -0.80
N SER A 165 -9.02 -9.31 -1.16
CA SER A 165 -8.92 -10.77 -1.39
C SER A 165 -7.97 -11.19 -2.52
N GLY A 166 -7.56 -10.27 -3.39
CA GLY A 166 -6.59 -10.50 -4.47
C GLY A 166 -5.14 -10.28 -4.05
N ASN A 167 -4.90 -9.56 -2.93
CA ASN A 167 -3.57 -9.16 -2.51
C ASN A 167 -3.05 -9.94 -1.30
N TYR A 168 -3.58 -11.13 -1.06
CA TYR A 168 -2.99 -12.14 -0.17
C TYR A 168 -3.07 -13.53 -0.77
N LEU A 169 -2.11 -14.38 -0.43
CA LEU A 169 -2.03 -15.78 -0.82
C LEU A 169 -1.98 -16.66 0.42
N ILE A 170 -2.51 -17.88 0.33
CA ILE A 170 -2.30 -18.92 1.33
C ILE A 170 -1.38 -19.96 0.71
N ASP A 171 -0.21 -20.20 1.31
CA ASP A 171 0.74 -21.18 0.79
C ASP A 171 0.27 -22.63 1.04
N LYS A 172 0.98 -23.59 0.46
CA LYS A 172 0.70 -25.04 0.60
C LYS A 172 0.74 -25.58 2.04
N ASN A 173 1.25 -24.80 2.99
CA ASN A 173 1.30 -25.12 4.41
C ASN A 173 0.25 -24.36 5.22
N GLY A 174 -0.72 -23.72 4.56
CA GLY A 174 -1.78 -22.95 5.19
C GLY A 174 -1.34 -21.60 5.75
N ARG A 175 -0.20 -21.04 5.34
CA ARG A 175 0.34 -19.79 5.89
C ARG A 175 0.02 -18.60 4.99
N PRO A 176 -0.46 -17.46 5.55
CA PRO A 176 -0.78 -16.27 4.77
C PRO A 176 0.49 -15.50 4.35
N TRP A 177 0.40 -14.91 3.16
CA TRP A 177 1.37 -14.04 2.53
C TRP A 177 0.66 -12.81 2.00
N LEU A 178 1.25 -11.61 2.13
CA LEU A 178 0.76 -10.40 1.48
C LEU A 178 1.58 -10.09 0.23
N ILE A 179 0.91 -9.61 -0.80
CA ILE A 179 1.48 -9.27 -2.11
C ILE A 179 0.88 -7.94 -2.60
N ASP A 180 1.49 -7.30 -3.59
CA ASP A 180 0.98 -6.11 -4.27
C ASP A 180 0.65 -4.93 -3.32
N PRO A 181 1.60 -4.47 -2.49
CA PRO A 181 1.34 -3.39 -1.55
C PRO A 181 1.32 -2.00 -2.22
N ALA A 182 0.60 -1.08 -1.57
CA ALA A 182 0.63 0.36 -1.82
C ALA A 182 0.94 1.13 -0.51
N VAL A 183 2.09 0.82 0.09
CA VAL A 183 2.55 1.27 1.43
C VAL A 183 2.57 2.77 1.57
#